data_7c06a62b8c59c665ef103dc776b956f1
#
_entry.id   7c06a62b8c59c665ef103dc776b956f1
#
_cell.length_a   1.000
_cell.length_b   1.000
_cell.length_c   1.000
_cell.angle_alpha   90.00
_cell.angle_beta   90.00
_cell.angle_gamma   90.00
#
_symmetry.space_group_name_H-M   'P 1'
#
loop_
_entity.id
_entity.type
_entity.pdbx_description
1 polymer ?
#
loop_
_entity_poly.entity_id
_entity_poly.type
_entity_poly.pdbx_seq_one_letter_code
_entity_poly.pdbx_strand_id
1 'polypeptide(L)'
;PSISNLEDSRLPKSIGIINDNILNQINVEIAEKYRLLVDYLKLKKVQIIEIDLPYFEYCIAAYYVLTMAEASSNLSRFDGVRYGNRANNENLSDLYIKTRSDGFSDEVKRRIMTGTYVLSSGYYDAYFSKALKVRRLIKNSYSDLFNKCENLLIPTTPELPFKLKNNLEDPLKMYLSDIFTVPINLAGIAALN
;
A
#
# COMPACT_ATOMS: atom_id res chain seq x y z
N PRO A 1 17.17 15.02 -8.40
CA PRO A 1 18.41 14.53 -7.81
C PRO A 1 19.35 14.15 -8.94
N SER A 2 20.52 14.79 -9.01
CA SER A 2 21.51 14.48 -10.02
C SER A 2 22.20 13.16 -9.68
N ILE A 3 22.37 12.31 -10.68
CA ILE A 3 23.06 11.01 -10.60
C ILE A 3 24.53 11.13 -10.13
N SER A 4 25.08 12.35 -10.09
CA SER A 4 26.46 12.65 -9.69
C SER A 4 26.82 12.32 -8.24
N ASN A 5 25.85 11.99 -7.38
CA ASN A 5 26.09 11.68 -5.96
C ASN A 5 26.03 10.18 -5.63
N LEU A 6 25.95 9.29 -6.63
CA LEU A 6 25.91 7.84 -6.42
C LEU A 6 27.28 7.23 -6.08
N GLU A 7 28.37 7.99 -6.21
CA GLU A 7 29.73 7.51 -5.86
C GLU A 7 29.99 7.45 -4.35
N ASP A 8 29.14 8.06 -3.53
CA ASP A 8 29.29 8.06 -2.06
C ASP A 8 28.35 6.99 -1.44
N SER A 9 28.54 5.73 -1.81
CA SER A 9 27.78 4.59 -1.27
C SER A 9 28.19 4.30 0.18
N ARG A 10 27.75 5.15 1.11
CA ARG A 10 27.89 4.89 2.54
C ARG A 10 26.75 4.05 3.05
N LEU A 11 27.09 3.06 3.88
CA LEU A 11 26.07 2.42 4.69
C LEU A 11 25.45 3.47 5.63
N PRO A 12 24.14 3.40 5.89
CA PRO A 12 23.50 4.30 6.85
C PRO A 12 24.13 4.11 8.24
N LYS A 13 24.13 5.17 9.03
CA LYS A 13 24.65 5.10 10.42
C LYS A 13 23.73 4.28 11.32
N SER A 14 22.43 4.42 11.09
CA SER A 14 21.40 3.71 11.87
C SER A 14 20.27 3.19 10.99
N ILE A 15 19.80 1.99 11.33
CA ILE A 15 18.68 1.32 10.66
C ILE A 15 17.66 0.89 11.71
N GLY A 16 16.40 1.29 11.51
CA GLY A 16 15.26 0.75 12.24
C GLY A 16 14.87 -0.62 11.69
N ILE A 17 14.68 -1.59 12.55
CA ILE A 17 14.23 -2.95 12.21
C ILE A 17 12.92 -3.29 12.92
N ILE A 18 12.08 -4.10 12.28
CA ILE A 18 10.85 -4.59 12.91
C ILE A 18 11.18 -5.55 14.06
N ASN A 19 10.33 -5.52 15.09
CA ASN A 19 10.48 -6.38 16.25
C ASN A 19 10.09 -7.85 15.95
N ASP A 20 10.49 -8.76 16.85
CA ASP A 20 10.20 -10.18 16.72
C ASP A 20 8.70 -10.51 16.74
N ASN A 21 7.84 -9.69 17.36
CA ASN A 21 6.40 -9.92 17.36
C ASN A 21 5.81 -9.87 15.95
N ILE A 22 6.28 -8.95 15.11
CA ILE A 22 5.87 -8.85 13.71
C ILE A 22 6.59 -9.93 12.89
N LEU A 23 7.89 -10.13 13.13
CA LEU A 23 8.72 -11.05 12.36
C LEU A 23 8.28 -12.53 12.53
N ASN A 24 7.72 -12.88 13.67
CA ASN A 24 7.22 -14.25 13.92
C ASN A 24 5.84 -14.51 13.27
N GLN A 25 5.19 -13.50 12.69
CA GLN A 25 3.91 -13.64 11.99
C GLN A 25 4.06 -13.82 10.47
N ILE A 26 5.28 -13.76 9.94
CA ILE A 26 5.56 -13.91 8.53
C ILE A 26 6.19 -15.28 8.23
N ASN A 27 6.33 -15.59 6.94
CA ASN A 27 6.95 -16.83 6.50
C ASN A 27 8.37 -16.99 7.10
N VAL A 28 8.66 -18.18 7.60
CA VAL A 28 9.89 -18.49 8.32
C VAL A 28 11.15 -18.24 7.49
N GLU A 29 11.13 -18.59 6.20
CA GLU A 29 12.28 -18.37 5.30
C GLU A 29 12.58 -16.88 5.11
N ILE A 30 11.54 -16.05 5.02
CA ILE A 30 11.68 -14.58 4.93
C ILE A 30 12.25 -14.05 6.24
N ALA A 31 11.72 -14.48 7.37
CA ALA A 31 12.20 -14.09 8.70
C ALA A 31 13.67 -14.46 8.92
N GLU A 32 14.09 -15.64 8.51
CA GLU A 32 15.49 -16.09 8.60
C GLU A 32 16.41 -15.22 7.74
N LYS A 33 16.04 -14.96 6.48
CA LYS A 33 16.82 -14.08 5.60
C LYS A 33 16.91 -12.65 6.13
N TYR A 34 15.83 -12.16 6.71
CA TYR A 34 15.79 -10.86 7.35
C TYR A 34 16.78 -10.79 8.53
N ARG A 35 16.77 -11.80 9.42
CA ARG A 35 17.71 -11.87 10.55
C ARG A 35 19.17 -11.94 10.09
N LEU A 36 19.48 -12.75 9.08
CA LEU A 36 20.81 -12.81 8.49
C LEU A 36 21.28 -11.45 7.96
N LEU A 37 20.39 -10.69 7.31
CA LEU A 37 20.70 -9.35 6.84
C LEU A 37 20.97 -8.39 8.01
N VAL A 38 20.16 -8.45 9.06
CA VAL A 38 20.36 -7.65 10.29
C VAL A 38 21.70 -7.94 10.93
N ASP A 39 22.09 -9.21 11.03
CA ASP A 39 23.37 -9.61 11.59
C ASP A 39 24.56 -9.17 10.74
N TYR A 40 24.42 -9.22 9.40
CA TYR A 40 25.41 -8.65 8.49
C TYR A 40 25.59 -7.13 8.70
N LEU A 41 24.50 -6.38 8.88
CA LEU A 41 24.55 -4.95 9.15
C LEU A 41 25.22 -4.64 10.49
N LYS A 42 24.99 -5.44 11.54
CA LYS A 42 25.71 -5.35 12.83
C LYS A 42 27.22 -5.56 12.66
N LEU A 43 27.63 -6.56 11.86
CA LEU A 43 29.05 -6.77 11.54
C LEU A 43 29.69 -5.58 10.81
N LYS A 44 28.92 -4.87 10.01
CA LYS A 44 29.33 -3.61 9.35
C LYS A 44 29.29 -2.38 10.28
N LYS A 45 29.02 -2.56 11.57
CA LYS A 45 28.93 -1.52 12.59
C LYS A 45 27.81 -0.50 12.36
N VAL A 46 26.75 -0.90 11.65
CA VAL A 46 25.52 -0.11 11.54
C VAL A 46 24.77 -0.21 12.87
N GLN A 47 24.32 0.91 13.40
CA GLN A 47 23.49 0.93 14.60
C GLN A 47 22.10 0.37 14.28
N ILE A 48 21.72 -0.71 14.94
CA ILE A 48 20.42 -1.33 14.79
C ILE A 48 19.49 -0.83 15.90
N ILE A 49 18.31 -0.35 15.52
CA ILE A 49 17.28 0.18 16.41
C ILE A 49 16.01 -0.60 16.18
N GLU A 50 15.57 -1.32 17.19
CA GLU A 50 14.28 -2.01 17.14
C GLU A 50 13.15 -1.00 17.18
N ILE A 51 12.18 -1.14 16.29
CA ILE A 51 11.04 -0.23 16.14
C ILE A 51 9.71 -0.97 16.26
N ASP A 52 8.73 -0.27 16.80
CA ASP A 52 7.34 -0.62 16.66
C ASP A 52 6.74 0.06 15.44
N LEU A 53 5.77 -0.60 14.81
CA LEU A 53 4.98 -0.04 13.73
C LEU A 53 3.57 0.31 14.26
N PRO A 54 3.39 1.48 14.87
CA PRO A 54 2.11 1.86 15.44
C PRO A 54 1.06 1.98 14.32
N TYR A 55 -0.18 1.61 14.65
CA TYR A 55 -1.32 1.61 13.72
C TYR A 55 -1.19 0.65 12.53
N PHE A 56 -0.22 -0.29 12.56
CA PHE A 56 0.04 -1.25 11.49
C PHE A 56 -1.22 -2.07 11.13
N GLU A 57 -1.97 -2.51 12.14
CA GLU A 57 -3.23 -3.26 11.99
C GLU A 57 -4.34 -2.51 11.23
N TYR A 58 -4.31 -1.16 11.23
CA TYR A 58 -5.32 -0.34 10.53
C TYR A 58 -4.92 0.03 9.11
N CYS A 59 -3.67 -0.24 8.70
CA CYS A 59 -3.13 0.23 7.42
C CYS A 59 -3.90 -0.31 6.23
N ILE A 60 -4.19 -1.61 6.21
CA ILE A 60 -4.90 -2.27 5.10
C ILE A 60 -6.31 -1.67 4.95
N ALA A 61 -7.07 -1.59 6.05
CA ALA A 61 -8.42 -1.04 6.01
C ALA A 61 -8.44 0.43 5.56
N ALA A 62 -7.56 1.27 6.11
CA ALA A 62 -7.45 2.67 5.74
C ALA A 62 -7.05 2.85 4.27
N TYR A 63 -6.10 2.04 3.78
CA TYR A 63 -5.64 2.08 2.39
C TYR A 63 -6.77 1.77 1.42
N TYR A 64 -7.49 0.67 1.62
CA TYR A 64 -8.56 0.27 0.71
C TYR A 64 -9.72 1.26 0.72
N VAL A 65 -10.10 1.81 1.86
CA VAL A 65 -11.10 2.88 1.94
C VAL A 65 -10.67 4.10 1.09
N LEU A 66 -9.45 4.57 1.26
CA LEU A 66 -8.95 5.76 0.56
C LEU A 66 -8.76 5.52 -0.93
N THR A 67 -8.14 4.40 -1.31
CA THR A 67 -7.86 4.11 -2.73
C THR A 67 -9.14 3.82 -3.53
N MET A 68 -10.11 3.15 -2.92
CA MET A 68 -11.41 2.92 -3.57
C MET A 68 -12.20 4.22 -3.74
N ALA A 69 -12.17 5.12 -2.74
CA ALA A 69 -12.76 6.45 -2.84
C ALA A 69 -12.12 7.28 -3.96
N GLU A 70 -10.78 7.31 -4.02
CA GLU A 70 -10.03 7.99 -5.08
C GLU A 70 -10.29 7.34 -6.45
N ALA A 71 -10.29 6.03 -6.56
CA ALA A 71 -10.59 5.32 -7.80
C ALA A 71 -11.99 5.64 -8.32
N SER A 72 -13.01 5.64 -7.46
CA SER A 72 -14.37 6.02 -7.83
C SER A 72 -14.44 7.45 -8.41
N SER A 73 -13.80 8.39 -7.75
CA SER A 73 -13.75 9.79 -8.20
C SER A 73 -12.96 9.95 -9.50
N ASN A 74 -11.75 9.37 -9.58
CA ASN A 74 -10.85 9.53 -10.72
C ASN A 74 -11.38 8.82 -11.98
N LEU A 75 -11.94 7.63 -11.84
CA LEU A 75 -12.47 6.85 -12.95
C LEU A 75 -13.84 7.35 -13.46
N SER A 76 -14.48 8.27 -12.77
CA SER A 76 -15.71 8.90 -13.24
C SER A 76 -15.56 9.62 -14.57
N ARG A 77 -14.36 10.12 -14.87
CA ARG A 77 -14.03 10.84 -16.11
C ARG A 77 -13.85 9.94 -17.34
N PHE A 78 -13.74 8.64 -17.19
CA PHE A 78 -13.62 7.68 -18.29
C PHE A 78 -15.02 7.29 -18.78
N ASP A 79 -15.60 8.13 -19.60
CA ASP A 79 -16.99 8.08 -20.07
C ASP A 79 -17.12 7.70 -21.56
N GLY A 80 -16.00 7.55 -22.28
CA GLY A 80 -15.95 7.27 -23.71
C GLY A 80 -16.23 8.49 -24.60
N VAL A 81 -16.40 9.68 -24.02
CA VAL A 81 -16.55 10.94 -24.75
C VAL A 81 -15.26 11.73 -24.75
N ARG A 82 -14.67 11.97 -23.58
CA ARG A 82 -13.42 12.71 -23.40
C ARG A 82 -12.23 11.77 -23.28
N TYR A 83 -12.41 10.65 -22.60
CA TYR A 83 -11.34 9.70 -22.27
C TYR A 83 -11.81 8.27 -22.41
N GLY A 84 -10.85 7.40 -22.70
CA GLY A 84 -11.06 5.97 -22.75
C GLY A 84 -11.60 5.46 -24.09
N ASN A 85 -11.89 4.17 -24.12
CA ASN A 85 -12.51 3.54 -25.25
C ASN A 85 -13.98 3.93 -25.36
N ARG A 86 -14.49 4.13 -26.57
CA ARG A 86 -15.87 4.52 -26.82
C ARG A 86 -16.66 3.38 -27.44
N ALA A 87 -17.73 2.96 -26.80
CA ALA A 87 -18.67 2.02 -27.41
C ALA A 87 -19.50 2.72 -28.48
N ASN A 88 -19.88 1.99 -29.54
CA ASN A 88 -20.79 2.49 -30.55
C ASN A 88 -22.22 2.42 -30.00
N ASN A 89 -22.86 3.57 -29.81
CA ASN A 89 -24.29 3.67 -29.50
C ASN A 89 -24.83 5.05 -29.91
N GLU A 90 -26.06 5.10 -30.40
CA GLU A 90 -26.74 6.34 -30.78
C GLU A 90 -27.30 7.11 -29.59
N ASN A 91 -27.74 6.37 -28.58
CA ASN A 91 -28.25 6.95 -27.33
C ASN A 91 -27.09 7.26 -26.36
N LEU A 92 -27.03 8.49 -25.86
CA LEU A 92 -25.96 8.95 -24.97
C LEU A 92 -25.90 8.16 -23.65
N SER A 93 -27.04 7.86 -23.06
CA SER A 93 -27.13 7.08 -21.81
C SER A 93 -26.58 5.67 -22.00
N ASP A 94 -26.99 5.02 -23.09
CA ASP A 94 -26.55 3.65 -23.41
C ASP A 94 -25.08 3.62 -23.81
N LEU A 95 -24.58 4.69 -24.45
CA LEU A 95 -23.16 4.86 -24.76
C LEU A 95 -22.33 4.85 -23.48
N TYR A 96 -22.71 5.64 -22.46
CA TYR A 96 -22.02 5.67 -21.17
C TYR A 96 -22.08 4.30 -20.46
N ILE A 97 -23.26 3.71 -20.38
CA ILE A 97 -23.46 2.42 -19.74
C ILE A 97 -22.58 1.35 -20.41
N LYS A 98 -22.66 1.21 -21.73
CA LYS A 98 -21.92 0.21 -22.48
C LYS A 98 -20.42 0.44 -22.44
N THR A 99 -19.96 1.68 -22.64
CA THR A 99 -18.54 2.04 -22.57
C THR A 99 -17.92 1.63 -21.23
N ARG A 100 -18.60 1.92 -20.13
CA ARG A 100 -18.10 1.62 -18.79
C ARG A 100 -18.24 0.14 -18.42
N SER A 101 -19.33 -0.49 -18.85
CA SER A 101 -19.57 -1.91 -18.60
C SER A 101 -18.57 -2.81 -19.34
N ASP A 102 -18.24 -2.46 -20.58
CA ASP A 102 -17.31 -3.25 -21.40
C ASP A 102 -15.84 -2.87 -21.12
N GLY A 103 -15.60 -1.60 -20.78
CA GLY A 103 -14.25 -1.05 -20.58
C GLY A 103 -13.64 -1.31 -19.21
N PHE A 104 -14.42 -1.57 -18.17
CA PHE A 104 -13.94 -1.86 -16.83
C PHE A 104 -14.08 -3.33 -16.47
N SER A 105 -12.99 -3.92 -15.97
CA SER A 105 -13.01 -5.26 -15.39
C SER A 105 -13.88 -5.31 -14.12
N ASP A 106 -14.28 -6.50 -13.71
CA ASP A 106 -15.14 -6.67 -12.53
C ASP A 106 -14.48 -6.16 -11.24
N GLU A 107 -13.17 -6.29 -11.12
CA GLU A 107 -12.44 -5.73 -9.98
C GLU A 107 -12.49 -4.18 -9.97
N VAL A 108 -12.33 -3.53 -11.12
CA VAL A 108 -12.45 -2.07 -11.23
C VAL A 108 -13.86 -1.62 -10.91
N LYS A 109 -14.89 -2.33 -11.39
CA LYS A 109 -16.30 -2.05 -11.07
C LYS A 109 -16.55 -2.16 -9.57
N ARG A 110 -16.03 -3.20 -8.92
CA ARG A 110 -16.13 -3.40 -7.47
C ARG A 110 -15.52 -2.23 -6.71
N ARG A 111 -14.33 -1.79 -7.09
CA ARG A 111 -13.65 -0.62 -6.48
C ARG A 111 -14.45 0.66 -6.65
N ILE A 112 -14.99 0.91 -7.83
CA ILE A 112 -15.86 2.08 -8.09
C ILE A 112 -17.09 2.05 -7.20
N MET A 113 -17.77 0.90 -7.12
CA MET A 113 -18.98 0.75 -6.30
C MET A 113 -18.68 0.97 -4.81
N THR A 114 -17.63 0.33 -4.30
CA THR A 114 -17.19 0.50 -2.90
C THR A 114 -16.79 1.94 -2.62
N GLY A 115 -16.05 2.57 -3.52
CA GLY A 115 -15.67 3.98 -3.38
C GLY A 115 -16.87 4.92 -3.38
N THR A 116 -17.85 4.68 -4.24
CA THR A 116 -19.11 5.45 -4.27
C THR A 116 -19.87 5.33 -2.95
N TYR A 117 -19.94 4.11 -2.39
CA TYR A 117 -20.54 3.85 -1.09
C TYR A 117 -19.83 4.61 0.02
N VAL A 118 -18.50 4.52 0.08
CA VAL A 118 -17.67 5.18 1.09
C VAL A 118 -17.80 6.71 1.04
N LEU A 119 -17.97 7.27 -0.16
CA LEU A 119 -18.12 8.71 -0.36
C LEU A 119 -19.57 9.22 -0.20
N SER A 120 -20.54 8.33 -0.02
CA SER A 120 -21.93 8.76 0.15
C SER A 120 -22.15 9.46 1.50
N SER A 121 -23.15 10.35 1.55
CA SER A 121 -23.38 11.25 2.69
C SER A 121 -23.57 10.54 4.04
N GLY A 122 -24.15 9.34 4.06
CA GLY A 122 -24.34 8.56 5.27
C GLY A 122 -23.08 7.86 5.80
N TYR A 123 -22.05 7.68 4.97
CA TYR A 123 -20.87 6.86 5.28
C TYR A 123 -19.54 7.62 5.21
N TYR A 124 -19.55 8.83 4.64
CA TYR A 124 -18.36 9.65 4.46
C TYR A 124 -17.57 9.83 5.77
N ASP A 125 -18.24 10.25 6.84
CA ASP A 125 -17.57 10.48 8.12
C ASP A 125 -17.19 9.19 8.83
N ALA A 126 -18.01 8.15 8.69
CA ALA A 126 -17.76 6.86 9.32
C ALA A 126 -16.55 6.13 8.70
N TYR A 127 -16.30 6.27 7.42
CA TYR A 127 -15.24 5.56 6.70
C TYR A 127 -14.16 6.49 6.17
N PHE A 128 -14.47 7.40 5.25
CA PHE A 128 -13.47 8.19 4.55
C PHE A 128 -12.74 9.18 5.48
N SER A 129 -13.48 9.98 6.25
CA SER A 129 -12.89 10.90 7.21
C SER A 129 -12.07 10.18 8.28
N LYS A 130 -12.53 8.99 8.70
CA LYS A 130 -11.81 8.16 9.67
C LYS A 130 -10.51 7.61 9.09
N ALA A 131 -10.55 7.11 7.85
CA ALA A 131 -9.36 6.62 7.14
C ALA A 131 -8.31 7.74 6.93
N LEU A 132 -8.74 8.98 6.63
CA LEU A 132 -7.83 10.13 6.56
C LEU A 132 -7.15 10.43 7.90
N LYS A 133 -7.88 10.31 9.02
CA LYS A 133 -7.29 10.47 10.36
C LYS A 133 -6.27 9.38 10.66
N VAL A 134 -6.59 8.12 10.34
CA VAL A 134 -5.65 6.99 10.49
C VAL A 134 -4.41 7.20 9.63
N ARG A 135 -4.56 7.59 8.36
CA ARG A 135 -3.44 7.95 7.49
C ARG A 135 -2.53 9.01 8.10
N ARG A 136 -3.12 10.03 8.72
CA ARG A 136 -2.36 11.09 9.42
C ARG A 136 -1.53 10.53 10.58
N LEU A 137 -2.13 9.65 11.39
CA LEU A 137 -1.44 9.00 12.50
C LEU A 137 -0.28 8.14 12.02
N ILE A 138 -0.50 7.34 10.96
CA ILE A 138 0.55 6.53 10.32
C ILE A 138 1.68 7.43 9.83
N LYS A 139 1.38 8.49 9.08
CA LYS A 139 2.40 9.43 8.60
C LYS A 139 3.22 10.03 9.74
N ASN A 140 2.57 10.48 10.81
CA ASN A 140 3.25 11.08 11.96
C ASN A 140 4.17 10.05 12.63
N SER A 141 3.71 8.80 12.83
CA SER A 141 4.52 7.76 13.44
C SER A 141 5.77 7.41 12.62
N TYR A 142 5.67 7.38 11.29
CA TYR A 142 6.86 7.21 10.44
C TYR A 142 7.81 8.41 10.51
N SER A 143 7.29 9.64 10.60
CA SER A 143 8.12 10.83 10.83
C SER A 143 8.89 10.75 12.14
N ASP A 144 8.25 10.25 13.20
CA ASP A 144 8.89 10.05 14.50
C ASP A 144 9.94 8.93 14.48
N LEU A 145 9.72 7.89 13.67
CA LEU A 145 10.71 6.82 13.45
C LEU A 145 11.96 7.36 12.75
N PHE A 146 11.81 8.20 11.73
CA PHE A 146 12.95 8.81 11.03
C PHE A 146 13.70 9.86 11.85
N ASN A 147 13.16 10.31 12.98
CA ASN A 147 13.93 11.06 13.97
C ASN A 147 14.89 10.17 14.78
N LYS A 148 14.67 8.84 14.79
CA LYS A 148 15.48 7.87 15.56
C LYS A 148 16.48 7.13 14.69
N CYS A 149 16.17 6.89 13.42
CA CYS A 149 17.03 6.16 12.49
C CYS A 149 17.00 6.77 11.09
N GLU A 150 18.11 6.61 10.36
CA GLU A 150 18.23 7.15 8.99
C GLU A 150 17.40 6.37 7.97
N ASN A 151 17.32 5.05 8.13
CA ASN A 151 16.59 4.15 7.24
C ASN A 151 15.77 3.14 8.03
N LEU A 152 14.73 2.60 7.40
CA LEU A 152 13.96 1.47 7.92
C LEU A 152 14.19 0.25 7.02
N LEU A 153 14.44 -0.88 7.63
CA LEU A 153 14.50 -2.17 6.97
C LEU A 153 13.21 -2.94 7.30
N ILE A 154 12.43 -3.24 6.29
CA ILE A 154 11.13 -3.92 6.43
C ILE A 154 11.05 -4.99 5.34
N PRO A 155 10.52 -6.20 5.61
CA PRO A 155 10.22 -7.17 4.57
C PRO A 155 9.26 -6.57 3.53
N THR A 156 9.39 -6.94 2.27
CA THR A 156 8.50 -6.47 1.22
C THR A 156 7.13 -7.15 1.30
N THR A 157 7.14 -8.46 1.59
CA THR A 157 5.94 -9.29 1.68
C THR A 157 6.01 -10.21 2.90
N PRO A 158 4.87 -10.61 3.49
CA PRO A 158 4.85 -11.55 4.60
C PRO A 158 5.00 -13.00 4.15
N GLU A 159 4.74 -13.32 2.87
CA GLU A 159 4.69 -14.67 2.32
C GLU A 159 5.56 -14.82 1.08
N LEU A 160 5.96 -16.05 0.78
CA LEU A 160 6.63 -16.40 -0.46
C LEU A 160 5.67 -16.25 -1.67
N PRO A 161 6.21 -16.14 -2.89
CA PRO A 161 5.39 -16.07 -4.10
C PRO A 161 4.40 -17.24 -4.17
N PHE A 162 3.17 -16.93 -4.47
CA PHE A 162 2.11 -17.93 -4.61
C PHE A 162 2.20 -18.68 -5.95
N LYS A 163 1.69 -19.92 -5.96
CA LYS A 163 1.57 -20.70 -7.20
C LYS A 163 0.48 -20.12 -8.09
N LEU A 164 0.71 -20.14 -9.42
CA LEU A 164 -0.29 -19.71 -10.38
C LEU A 164 -1.63 -20.41 -10.12
N LYS A 165 -2.72 -19.65 -10.13
CA LYS A 165 -4.10 -20.07 -9.90
C LYS A 165 -4.51 -20.38 -8.45
N ASN A 166 -3.62 -20.33 -7.45
CA ASN A 166 -3.98 -20.63 -6.05
C ASN A 166 -4.59 -19.46 -5.26
N ASN A 167 -4.52 -18.22 -5.75
CA ASN A 167 -4.94 -17.02 -4.99
C ASN A 167 -6.34 -16.51 -5.29
N LEU A 168 -7.13 -17.25 -6.06
CA LEU A 168 -8.50 -16.83 -6.42
C LEU A 168 -9.53 -17.09 -5.32
N GLU A 169 -9.18 -17.86 -4.28
CA GLU A 169 -10.15 -18.37 -3.31
C GLU A 169 -10.32 -17.49 -2.06
N ASP A 170 -9.31 -16.68 -1.69
CA ASP A 170 -9.38 -15.80 -0.50
C ASP A 170 -8.88 -14.38 -0.79
N PRO A 171 -9.81 -13.43 -1.05
CA PRO A 171 -9.45 -12.03 -1.25
C PRO A 171 -8.73 -11.39 -0.07
N LEU A 172 -9.03 -11.82 1.17
CA LEU A 172 -8.43 -11.26 2.37
C LEU A 172 -6.94 -11.59 2.45
N LYS A 173 -6.56 -12.82 2.11
CA LYS A 173 -5.16 -13.24 2.06
C LYS A 173 -4.36 -12.43 1.03
N MET A 174 -4.97 -12.10 -0.09
CA MET A 174 -4.36 -11.26 -1.12
C MET A 174 -4.15 -9.82 -0.62
N TYR A 175 -5.09 -9.27 0.13
CA TYR A 175 -4.95 -7.94 0.73
C TYR A 175 -3.86 -7.90 1.81
N LEU A 176 -3.72 -8.95 2.60
CA LEU A 176 -2.68 -9.06 3.62
C LEU A 176 -1.27 -9.19 3.03
N SER A 177 -1.12 -9.61 1.78
CA SER A 177 0.20 -9.66 1.13
C SER A 177 0.85 -8.27 1.00
N ASP A 178 0.06 -7.21 0.99
CA ASP A 178 0.53 -5.83 0.87
C ASP A 178 0.79 -5.14 2.21
N ILE A 179 0.70 -5.87 3.33
CA ILE A 179 0.71 -5.29 4.68
C ILE A 179 1.95 -4.43 4.98
N PHE A 180 3.10 -4.75 4.40
CA PHE A 180 4.34 -4.00 4.59
C PHE A 180 4.49 -2.82 3.62
N THR A 181 3.92 -2.89 2.43
CA THR A 181 4.04 -1.84 1.41
C THR A 181 2.98 -0.75 1.57
N VAL A 182 1.80 -1.11 2.03
CA VAL A 182 0.68 -0.19 2.25
C VAL A 182 1.00 0.95 3.22
N PRO A 183 1.60 0.72 4.40
CA PRO A 183 1.95 1.80 5.33
C PRO A 183 2.88 2.84 4.72
N ILE A 184 3.82 2.41 3.89
CA ILE A 184 4.77 3.27 3.20
C ILE A 184 4.05 4.22 2.24
N ASN A 185 3.10 3.68 1.46
CA ASN A 185 2.25 4.46 0.56
C ASN A 185 1.36 5.44 1.33
N LEU A 186 0.75 5.02 2.44
CA LEU A 186 -0.09 5.90 3.27
C LEU A 186 0.71 7.04 3.90
N ALA A 187 1.93 6.76 4.37
CA ALA A 187 2.82 7.75 4.93
C ALA A 187 3.38 8.72 3.87
N GLY A 188 3.47 8.27 2.61
CA GLY A 188 4.03 9.04 1.49
C GLY A 188 5.53 9.24 1.61
N ILE A 189 6.25 8.20 2.01
CA ILE A 189 7.71 8.19 2.16
C ILE A 189 8.37 7.44 1.00
N ALA A 190 9.63 7.77 0.72
CA ALA A 190 10.41 7.07 -0.28
C ALA A 190 10.74 5.64 0.18
N ALA A 191 10.70 4.69 -0.74
CA ALA A 191 11.12 3.32 -0.51
C ALA A 191 11.89 2.77 -1.71
N LEU A 192 12.76 1.83 -1.44
CA LEU A 192 13.50 1.05 -2.43
C LEU A 192 13.26 -0.43 -2.16
N ASN A 193 12.99 -1.19 -3.22
CA ASN A 193 12.80 -2.63 -3.17
C ASN A 193 13.76 -3.32 -4.15
#